data_a55c24b8281eaaddf07da0df3cb3ce9f
#
_entry.id   a55c24b8281eaaddf07da0df3cb3ce9f
#
_cell.length_a   1.000
_cell.length_b   1.000
_cell.length_c   1.000
_cell.angle_alpha   90.00
_cell.angle_beta   90.00
_cell.angle_gamma   90.00
#
_symmetry.space_group_name_H-M   'P 1'
#
loop_
_entity.id
_entity.type
_entity.pdbx_description
1 polymer ?
#
loop_
_entity_poly.entity_id
_entity_poly.type
_entity_poly.pdbx_seq_one_letter_code
_entity_poly.pdbx_strand_id
1 'polypeptide(L)'
;IDKKILLINAESKSEIKEIDRIARIKKKKIQIGIRLNPNTDAKTLSQISTGKKENKFGVDDKTFQELVNYCKNSKNINLKCLSVHIGSQILDYKPYEKMLKAIGKIIDRVDHKFKFIDLGGGMGISYERDKKKLNYQRYNVAIKKFLKSYGSKIIFEPGRSIIGNNGTLI
;
A
#
# COMPACT_ATOMS: atom_id res chain seq x y z
N ILE A 1 16.24 -4.18 -11.18
CA ILE A 1 16.12 -5.59 -11.64
C ILE A 1 17.38 -6.41 -11.30
N ASP A 2 18.54 -5.80 -11.25
CA ASP A 2 19.81 -6.51 -10.97
C ASP A 2 20.11 -6.66 -9.48
N LYS A 3 19.42 -5.91 -8.63
CA LYS A 3 19.52 -6.02 -7.16
C LYS A 3 18.57 -7.07 -6.62
N LYS A 4 18.96 -7.76 -5.56
CA LYS A 4 18.08 -8.70 -4.82
C LYS A 4 17.14 -7.91 -3.91
N ILE A 5 16.03 -7.40 -4.47
CA ILE A 5 14.96 -6.73 -3.72
C ILE A 5 13.74 -7.65 -3.63
N LEU A 6 12.89 -7.42 -2.64
CA LEU A 6 11.68 -8.24 -2.44
C LEU A 6 10.72 -8.10 -3.62
N LEU A 7 10.37 -6.85 -3.97
CA LEU A 7 9.50 -6.49 -5.08
C LEU A 7 9.65 -4.99 -5.40
N ILE A 8 9.03 -4.56 -6.52
CA ILE A 8 8.87 -3.14 -6.89
C ILE A 8 7.39 -2.80 -6.82
N ASN A 9 7.00 -1.83 -6.01
CA ASN A 9 5.65 -1.28 -6.04
C ASN A 9 5.55 -0.25 -7.17
N ALA A 10 4.64 -0.48 -8.11
CA ALA A 10 4.36 0.40 -9.23
C ALA A 10 3.08 1.21 -8.99
N GLU A 11 3.08 2.45 -9.43
CA GLU A 11 2.00 3.42 -9.20
C GLU A 11 1.23 3.79 -10.48
N SER A 12 1.64 3.26 -11.64
CA SER A 12 1.02 3.59 -12.91
C SER A 12 1.10 2.47 -13.94
N LYS A 13 0.22 2.55 -14.96
CA LYS A 13 0.23 1.63 -16.10
C LYS A 13 1.52 1.74 -16.94
N SER A 14 2.04 2.95 -17.11
CA SER A 14 3.27 3.20 -17.84
C SER A 14 4.47 2.57 -17.16
N GLU A 15 4.54 2.70 -15.83
CA GLU A 15 5.60 2.12 -15.02
C GLU A 15 5.61 0.59 -15.09
N ILE A 16 4.45 -0.05 -14.98
CA ILE A 16 4.34 -1.52 -15.11
C ILE A 16 4.78 -2.00 -16.50
N LYS A 17 4.38 -1.28 -17.56
CA LYS A 17 4.80 -1.62 -18.92
C LYS A 17 6.31 -1.48 -19.10
N GLU A 18 6.91 -0.45 -18.51
CA GLU A 18 8.36 -0.25 -18.56
C GLU A 18 9.12 -1.34 -17.77
N ILE A 19 8.61 -1.71 -16.59
CA ILE A 19 9.16 -2.83 -15.81
C ILE A 19 9.11 -4.13 -16.65
N ASP A 20 7.98 -4.40 -17.31
CA ASP A 20 7.82 -5.59 -18.16
C ASP A 20 8.79 -5.59 -19.36
N ARG A 21 8.93 -4.42 -20.01
CA ARG A 21 9.89 -4.24 -21.12
C ARG A 21 11.33 -4.52 -20.68
N ILE A 22 11.76 -3.94 -19.56
CA ILE A 22 13.11 -4.13 -19.03
C ILE A 22 13.31 -5.58 -18.58
N ALA A 23 12.33 -6.18 -17.91
CA ALA A 23 12.38 -7.56 -17.47
C ALA A 23 12.56 -8.52 -18.65
N ARG A 24 11.84 -8.28 -19.77
CA ARG A 24 11.97 -9.03 -21.01
C ARG A 24 13.37 -8.92 -21.62
N ILE A 25 13.91 -7.70 -21.72
CA ILE A 25 15.26 -7.48 -22.26
C ILE A 25 16.30 -8.22 -21.41
N LYS A 26 16.14 -8.17 -20.08
CA LYS A 26 17.05 -8.84 -19.15
C LYS A 26 16.74 -10.33 -18.96
N LYS A 27 15.76 -10.86 -19.65
CA LYS A 27 15.30 -12.27 -19.54
C LYS A 27 15.07 -12.70 -18.07
N LYS A 28 14.50 -11.81 -17.28
CA LYS A 28 14.21 -12.03 -15.84
C LYS A 28 12.72 -11.94 -15.56
N LYS A 29 12.26 -12.69 -14.56
CA LYS A 29 10.90 -12.55 -14.01
C LYS A 29 10.96 -11.72 -12.73
N ILE A 30 10.23 -10.60 -12.70
CA ILE A 30 10.29 -9.60 -11.64
C ILE A 30 9.05 -9.67 -10.76
N GLN A 31 9.25 -9.66 -9.44
CA GLN A 31 8.16 -9.53 -8.48
C GLN A 31 7.76 -8.06 -8.37
N ILE A 32 6.47 -7.80 -8.50
CA ILE A 32 5.92 -6.45 -8.35
C ILE A 32 4.74 -6.40 -7.39
N GLY A 33 4.48 -5.21 -6.88
CA GLY A 33 3.23 -4.77 -6.31
C GLY A 33 2.58 -3.70 -7.19
N ILE A 34 1.28 -3.51 -7.00
CA ILE A 34 0.54 -2.40 -7.61
C ILE A 34 -0.01 -1.54 -6.48
N ARG A 35 0.32 -0.24 -6.50
CA ARG A 35 -0.24 0.71 -5.55
C ARG A 35 -1.62 1.13 -5.98
N LEU A 36 -2.61 0.71 -5.20
CA LEU A 36 -4.00 1.07 -5.33
C LEU A 36 -4.28 2.35 -4.54
N ASN A 37 -5.01 3.29 -5.13
CA ASN A 37 -5.67 4.35 -4.39
C ASN A 37 -7.03 3.83 -3.90
N PRO A 38 -7.21 3.56 -2.59
CA PRO A 38 -8.45 2.96 -2.08
C PRO A 38 -9.61 3.96 -1.97
N ASN A 39 -9.40 5.19 -2.40
CA ASN A 39 -10.38 6.30 -2.29
C ASN A 39 -10.96 6.44 -0.87
N THR A 40 -10.10 6.34 0.14
CA THR A 40 -10.46 6.48 1.54
C THR A 40 -9.81 7.72 2.15
N ASP A 41 -10.62 8.53 2.85
CA ASP A 41 -10.11 9.72 3.55
C ASP A 41 -9.48 9.32 4.89
N ALA A 42 -8.22 9.62 5.06
CA ALA A 42 -7.48 9.42 6.30
C ALA A 42 -7.79 10.47 7.37
N LYS A 43 -8.62 11.48 7.06
CA LYS A 43 -8.88 12.64 7.94
C LYS A 43 -7.59 13.32 8.43
N THR A 44 -6.63 13.44 7.53
CA THR A 44 -5.37 14.15 7.77
C THR A 44 -5.42 15.54 7.13
N LEU A 45 -4.39 16.35 7.33
CA LEU A 45 -4.23 17.61 6.59
C LEU A 45 -4.28 17.35 5.10
N SER A 46 -5.01 18.19 4.35
CA SER A 46 -5.26 18.01 2.92
C SER A 46 -3.97 17.85 2.10
N GLN A 47 -2.89 18.52 2.52
CA GLN A 47 -1.58 18.48 1.86
C GLN A 47 -0.84 17.13 1.99
N ILE A 48 -1.19 16.31 3.00
CA ILE A 48 -0.51 15.04 3.28
C ILE A 48 -1.41 13.82 3.14
N SER A 49 -2.66 14.02 2.72
CA SER A 49 -3.59 12.94 2.39
C SER A 49 -3.23 12.33 1.04
N THR A 50 -3.13 11.01 0.94
CA THR A 50 -2.78 10.28 -0.30
C THR A 50 -3.82 9.24 -0.71
N GLY A 51 -4.90 9.11 0.07
CA GLY A 51 -5.93 8.09 -0.14
C GLY A 51 -7.24 8.58 -0.76
N LYS A 52 -7.35 9.87 -1.11
CA LYS A 52 -8.53 10.45 -1.77
C LYS A 52 -8.49 10.27 -3.28
N LYS A 53 -9.66 10.38 -3.94
CA LYS A 53 -9.78 10.26 -5.40
C LYS A 53 -8.96 11.30 -6.16
N GLU A 54 -8.85 12.52 -5.61
CA GLU A 54 -8.09 13.61 -6.20
C GLU A 54 -6.57 13.49 -5.98
N ASN A 55 -6.12 12.52 -5.20
CA ASN A 55 -4.69 12.34 -4.92
C ASN A 55 -3.98 11.69 -6.11
N LYS A 56 -2.75 12.15 -6.33
CA LYS A 56 -1.91 11.79 -7.48
C LYS A 56 -1.32 10.38 -7.43
N PHE A 57 -1.39 9.69 -6.28
CA PHE A 57 -0.62 8.48 -6.03
C PHE A 57 -1.45 7.22 -6.17
N GLY A 58 -0.87 6.24 -6.88
CA GLY A 58 -1.50 4.96 -7.12
C GLY A 58 -2.57 5.00 -8.22
N VAL A 59 -3.08 3.84 -8.57
CA VAL A 59 -4.11 3.66 -9.60
C VAL A 59 -5.50 3.53 -8.97
N ASP A 60 -6.53 3.92 -9.71
CA ASP A 60 -7.91 3.69 -9.31
C ASP A 60 -8.30 2.20 -9.45
N ASP A 61 -9.47 1.84 -8.92
CA ASP A 61 -9.97 0.47 -8.88
C ASP A 61 -10.11 -0.16 -10.27
N LYS A 62 -10.63 0.56 -11.27
CA LYS A 62 -10.78 0.07 -12.64
C LYS A 62 -9.41 -0.23 -13.27
N THR A 63 -8.51 0.73 -13.18
CA THR A 63 -7.12 0.59 -13.66
C THR A 63 -6.42 -0.54 -12.93
N PHE A 64 -6.63 -0.70 -11.63
CA PHE A 64 -6.06 -1.79 -10.85
C PHE A 64 -6.47 -3.16 -11.41
N GLN A 65 -7.76 -3.37 -11.68
CA GLN A 65 -8.27 -4.62 -12.25
C GLN A 65 -7.66 -4.91 -13.63
N GLU A 66 -7.57 -3.88 -14.50
CA GLU A 66 -6.92 -4.00 -15.81
C GLU A 66 -5.45 -4.43 -15.67
N LEU A 67 -4.74 -3.84 -14.71
CA LEU A 67 -3.32 -4.13 -14.47
C LEU A 67 -3.09 -5.51 -13.85
N VAL A 68 -3.98 -5.97 -12.98
CA VAL A 68 -3.93 -7.36 -12.47
C VAL A 68 -4.03 -8.33 -13.65
N ASN A 69 -4.98 -8.12 -14.56
CA ASN A 69 -5.13 -8.96 -15.74
C ASN A 69 -3.91 -8.88 -16.69
N TYR A 70 -3.36 -7.69 -16.89
CA TYR A 70 -2.13 -7.52 -17.66
C TYR A 70 -0.97 -8.33 -17.05
N CYS A 71 -0.77 -8.23 -15.75
CA CYS A 71 0.30 -8.94 -15.06
C CYS A 71 0.12 -10.46 -15.08
N LYS A 72 -1.12 -10.96 -15.00
CA LYS A 72 -1.44 -12.41 -15.12
C LYS A 72 -0.99 -12.96 -16.48
N ASN A 73 -1.10 -12.16 -17.54
CA ASN A 73 -0.75 -12.56 -18.91
C ASN A 73 0.72 -12.31 -19.26
N SER A 74 1.47 -11.58 -18.44
CA SER A 74 2.89 -11.33 -18.69
C SER A 74 3.76 -12.52 -18.26
N LYS A 75 4.70 -12.90 -19.12
CA LYS A 75 5.71 -13.92 -18.80
C LYS A 75 6.82 -13.40 -17.90
N ASN A 76 7.01 -12.09 -17.86
CA ASN A 76 8.15 -11.45 -17.19
C ASN A 76 7.78 -10.83 -15.83
N ILE A 77 6.47 -10.68 -15.54
CA ILE A 77 5.98 -10.10 -14.29
C ILE A 77 5.40 -11.19 -13.40
N ASN A 78 5.65 -11.07 -12.11
CA ASN A 78 5.06 -11.87 -11.07
C ASN A 78 4.40 -10.92 -10.05
N LEU A 79 3.10 -10.68 -10.22
CA LEU A 79 2.34 -9.84 -9.30
C LEU A 79 2.21 -10.54 -7.96
N LYS A 80 2.77 -9.96 -6.91
CA LYS A 80 2.80 -10.53 -5.54
C LYS A 80 2.14 -9.65 -4.51
N CYS A 81 2.04 -8.36 -4.75
CA CYS A 81 1.64 -7.39 -3.75
C CYS A 81 0.52 -6.48 -4.24
N LEU A 82 -0.45 -6.23 -3.38
CA LEU A 82 -1.30 -5.05 -3.42
C LEU A 82 -0.75 -4.08 -2.39
N SER A 83 -0.41 -2.86 -2.82
CA SER A 83 0.09 -1.81 -1.94
C SER A 83 -0.92 -0.68 -1.81
N VAL A 84 -1.01 -0.09 -0.63
CA VAL A 84 -1.83 1.10 -0.34
C VAL A 84 -1.08 2.03 0.61
N HIS A 85 -1.32 3.32 0.47
CA HIS A 85 -0.86 4.32 1.44
C HIS A 85 -1.88 5.46 1.49
N ILE A 86 -2.53 5.66 2.63
CA ILE A 86 -3.68 6.57 2.75
C ILE A 86 -3.34 7.96 3.29
N GLY A 87 -2.11 8.19 3.67
CA GLY A 87 -1.66 9.49 4.15
C GLY A 87 -0.63 9.38 5.27
N SER A 88 -0.33 10.51 5.87
CA SER A 88 0.66 10.64 6.94
C SER A 88 0.02 11.27 8.19
N GLN A 89 0.64 11.10 9.34
CA GLN A 89 0.20 11.66 10.62
C GLN A 89 -1.20 11.19 11.05
N ILE A 90 -1.49 9.91 10.87
CA ILE A 90 -2.77 9.30 11.21
C ILE A 90 -2.72 8.85 12.68
N LEU A 91 -3.54 9.48 13.50
CA LEU A 91 -3.62 9.24 14.96
C LEU A 91 -4.88 8.47 15.38
N ASP A 92 -5.71 8.07 14.40
CA ASP A 92 -6.90 7.25 14.61
C ASP A 92 -6.80 5.95 13.80
N TYR A 93 -7.15 4.81 14.38
CA TYR A 93 -7.15 3.51 13.70
C TYR A 93 -8.32 3.35 12.69
N LYS A 94 -9.40 4.11 12.83
CA LYS A 94 -10.60 3.99 11.97
C LYS A 94 -10.34 4.21 10.47
N PRO A 95 -9.49 5.16 10.04
CA PRO A 95 -9.09 5.26 8.64
C PRO A 95 -8.46 3.99 8.09
N TYR A 96 -7.59 3.34 8.87
CA TYR A 96 -6.98 2.05 8.49
C TYR A 96 -8.03 0.94 8.39
N GLU A 97 -8.98 0.88 9.32
CA GLU A 97 -10.09 -0.09 9.27
C GLU A 97 -10.95 0.11 8.01
N LYS A 98 -11.26 1.36 7.65
CA LYS A 98 -11.97 1.67 6.39
C LYS A 98 -11.17 1.27 5.16
N MET A 99 -9.88 1.55 5.16
CA MET A 99 -8.96 1.13 4.10
C MET A 99 -8.97 -0.40 3.93
N LEU A 100 -8.80 -1.15 5.02
CA LEU A 100 -8.82 -2.62 4.98
C LEU A 100 -10.14 -3.17 4.42
N LYS A 101 -11.28 -2.57 4.78
CA LYS A 101 -12.59 -2.92 4.21
C LYS A 101 -12.66 -2.60 2.71
N ALA A 102 -12.11 -1.46 2.28
CA ALA A 102 -12.11 -1.07 0.88
C ALA A 102 -11.26 -1.99 0.02
N ILE A 103 -10.02 -2.25 0.43
CA ILE A 103 -9.14 -3.17 -0.31
C ILE A 103 -9.65 -4.61 -0.31
N GLY A 104 -10.30 -5.04 0.78
CA GLY A 104 -10.95 -6.35 0.83
C GLY A 104 -11.96 -6.53 -0.30
N LYS A 105 -12.87 -5.57 -0.47
CA LYS A 105 -13.86 -5.58 -1.56
C LYS A 105 -13.22 -5.61 -2.96
N ILE A 106 -12.04 -5.02 -3.10
CA ILE A 106 -11.31 -5.01 -4.38
C ILE A 106 -10.63 -6.36 -4.61
N ILE A 107 -10.01 -6.94 -3.57
CA ILE A 107 -9.40 -8.27 -3.65
C ILE A 107 -10.46 -9.33 -4.01
N ASP A 108 -11.67 -9.24 -3.44
CA ASP A 108 -12.77 -10.19 -3.72
C ASP A 108 -13.26 -10.14 -5.18
N ARG A 109 -13.03 -9.02 -5.89
CA ARG A 109 -13.41 -8.84 -7.30
C ARG A 109 -12.33 -9.26 -8.29
N VAL A 110 -11.07 -9.30 -7.86
CA VAL A 110 -9.97 -9.71 -8.75
C VAL A 110 -9.63 -11.18 -8.48
N ASP A 111 -9.65 -11.99 -9.52
CA ASP A 111 -9.23 -13.39 -9.43
C ASP A 111 -7.69 -13.49 -9.33
N HIS A 112 -7.16 -13.05 -8.17
CA HIS A 112 -5.72 -13.08 -7.89
C HIS A 112 -5.42 -13.15 -6.40
N LYS A 113 -4.53 -14.07 -6.01
CA LYS A 113 -4.05 -14.20 -4.62
C LYS A 113 -2.77 -13.41 -4.42
N PHE A 114 -2.84 -12.38 -3.59
CA PHE A 114 -1.67 -11.58 -3.23
C PHE A 114 -0.89 -12.27 -2.11
N LYS A 115 0.40 -12.49 -2.33
CA LYS A 115 1.31 -13.01 -1.29
C LYS A 115 1.53 -11.96 -0.18
N PHE A 116 1.55 -10.69 -0.57
CA PHE A 116 1.78 -9.55 0.30
C PHE A 116 0.67 -8.53 0.16
N ILE A 117 0.30 -7.92 1.28
CA ILE A 117 -0.48 -6.68 1.33
C ILE A 117 0.39 -5.64 2.04
N ASP A 118 0.79 -4.62 1.30
CA ASP A 118 1.56 -3.51 1.82
C ASP A 118 0.60 -2.40 2.25
N LEU A 119 0.53 -2.17 3.54
CA LEU A 119 -0.36 -1.17 4.14
C LEU A 119 0.28 0.23 4.19
N GLY A 120 1.49 0.36 3.65
CA GLY A 120 2.26 1.60 3.72
C GLY A 120 2.65 1.97 5.14
N GLY A 121 2.78 3.26 5.36
CA GLY A 121 3.07 3.83 6.67
C GLY A 121 1.94 4.71 7.19
N GLY A 122 2.29 5.95 7.47
CA GLY A 122 1.33 6.99 7.87
C GLY A 122 1.01 7.03 9.35
N MET A 123 1.47 6.06 10.16
CA MET A 123 1.29 6.09 11.60
C MET A 123 1.90 7.36 12.19
N GLY A 124 1.04 8.15 12.83
CA GLY A 124 1.38 9.44 13.40
C GLY A 124 2.02 9.36 14.78
N ILE A 125 2.66 10.46 15.16
CA ILE A 125 3.19 10.70 16.51
C ILE A 125 2.50 11.90 17.14
N SER A 126 2.48 11.97 18.45
CA SER A 126 2.04 13.18 19.16
C SER A 126 3.21 14.17 19.24
N TYR A 127 3.00 15.38 18.74
CA TYR A 127 3.95 16.50 18.88
C TYR A 127 3.70 17.31 20.17
N GLU A 128 2.58 17.09 20.82
CA GLU A 128 2.22 17.76 22.06
C GLU A 128 2.16 16.75 23.21
N ARG A 129 2.57 17.16 24.41
CA ARG A 129 2.72 16.25 25.58
C ARG A 129 1.46 15.49 25.99
N ASP A 130 0.24 15.94 25.61
CA ASP A 130 -1.01 15.40 26.16
C ASP A 130 -1.90 14.66 25.18
N LYS A 131 -1.43 14.20 23.99
CA LYS A 131 -2.45 13.96 23.01
C LYS A 131 -2.31 12.76 22.13
N LYS A 132 -3.44 12.46 21.54
CA LYS A 132 -3.83 11.33 20.70
C LYS A 132 -2.65 10.53 20.16
N LYS A 133 -2.53 9.31 20.64
CA LYS A 133 -1.66 8.28 20.05
C LYS A 133 -2.54 7.31 19.29
N LEU A 134 -2.01 6.80 18.17
CA LEU A 134 -2.66 5.71 17.44
C LEU A 134 -2.86 4.50 18.37
N ASN A 135 -4.08 4.00 18.44
CA ASN A 135 -4.37 2.78 19.18
C ASN A 135 -3.91 1.56 18.36
N TYR A 136 -2.66 1.14 18.56
CA TYR A 136 -2.06 0.02 17.87
C TYR A 136 -2.75 -1.32 18.16
N GLN A 137 -3.34 -1.49 19.34
CA GLN A 137 -4.06 -2.72 19.68
C GLN A 137 -5.31 -2.86 18.80
N ARG A 138 -6.11 -1.80 18.66
CA ARG A 138 -7.28 -1.81 17.78
C ARG A 138 -6.89 -1.94 16.30
N TYR A 139 -5.82 -1.29 15.88
CA TYR A 139 -5.28 -1.44 14.53
C TYR A 139 -4.86 -2.90 14.28
N ASN A 140 -4.15 -3.53 15.20
CA ASN A 140 -3.76 -4.93 15.12
C ASN A 140 -4.98 -5.88 15.03
N VAL A 141 -6.04 -5.63 15.82
CA VAL A 141 -7.29 -6.41 15.73
C VAL A 141 -7.90 -6.32 14.33
N ALA A 142 -7.97 -5.12 13.75
CA ALA A 142 -8.48 -4.93 12.39
C ALA A 142 -7.65 -5.68 11.34
N ILE A 143 -6.31 -5.63 11.46
CA ILE A 143 -5.39 -6.36 10.58
C ILE A 143 -5.57 -7.87 10.74
N LYS A 144 -5.61 -8.39 11.96
CA LYS A 144 -5.80 -9.83 12.20
C LYS A 144 -7.11 -10.34 11.62
N LYS A 145 -8.20 -9.55 11.73
CA LYS A 145 -9.49 -9.87 11.11
C LYS A 145 -9.37 -9.94 9.60
N PHE A 146 -8.73 -8.97 8.98
CA PHE A 146 -8.48 -8.93 7.55
C PHE A 146 -7.66 -10.14 7.08
N LEU A 147 -6.57 -10.46 7.77
CA LEU A 147 -5.68 -11.58 7.42
C LEU A 147 -6.36 -12.94 7.48
N LYS A 148 -7.32 -13.14 8.38
CA LYS A 148 -8.11 -14.39 8.43
C LYS A 148 -8.84 -14.67 7.13
N SER A 149 -9.26 -13.63 6.40
CA SER A 149 -9.97 -13.76 5.12
C SER A 149 -9.03 -13.97 3.93
N TYR A 150 -7.84 -13.37 3.94
CA TYR A 150 -7.00 -13.29 2.73
C TYR A 150 -5.69 -14.07 2.82
N GLY A 151 -5.22 -14.47 4.01
CA GLY A 151 -4.03 -15.32 4.19
C GLY A 151 -2.70 -14.71 3.71
N SER A 152 -2.66 -13.41 3.47
CA SER A 152 -1.47 -12.69 2.97
C SER A 152 -0.50 -12.35 4.10
N LYS A 153 0.75 -12.02 3.74
CA LYS A 153 1.72 -11.41 4.65
C LYS A 153 1.60 -9.88 4.56
N ILE A 154 1.69 -9.20 5.71
CA ILE A 154 1.64 -7.73 5.75
C ILE A 154 3.05 -7.16 5.61
N ILE A 155 3.16 -6.08 4.83
CA ILE A 155 4.30 -5.17 4.79
C ILE A 155 3.85 -3.85 5.41
N PHE A 156 4.71 -3.24 6.21
CA PHE A 156 4.58 -1.88 6.72
C PHE A 156 5.77 -1.05 6.29
N GLU A 157 5.53 0.22 6.01
CA GLU A 157 6.54 1.22 5.66
C GLU A 157 6.57 2.35 6.71
N PRO A 158 6.85 2.05 8.00
CA PRO A 158 6.81 3.05 9.05
C PRO A 158 7.99 4.02 8.91
N GLY A 159 7.69 5.30 8.76
CA GLY A 159 8.67 6.38 8.77
C GLY A 159 8.57 7.20 10.06
N ARG A 160 7.63 8.13 10.08
CA ARG A 160 7.43 9.09 11.19
C ARG A 160 7.31 8.43 12.56
N SER A 161 6.57 7.34 12.68
CA SER A 161 6.36 6.64 13.95
C SER A 161 7.64 6.03 14.55
N ILE A 162 8.68 5.81 13.74
CA ILE A 162 9.98 5.32 14.21
C ILE A 162 10.92 6.48 14.52
N ILE A 163 11.05 7.45 13.61
CA ILE A 163 12.12 8.45 13.66
C ILE A 163 11.68 9.78 14.28
N GLY A 164 10.38 10.10 14.21
CA GLY A 164 9.92 11.46 14.44
C GLY A 164 10.14 12.03 15.85
N ASN A 165 10.28 11.18 16.88
CA ASN A 165 10.60 11.60 18.26
C ASN A 165 12.06 11.31 18.63
N ASN A 166 12.87 10.84 17.70
CA ASN A 166 14.23 10.37 17.97
C ASN A 166 15.32 11.25 17.33
N GLY A 167 14.93 12.41 16.80
CA GLY A 167 15.84 13.35 16.17
C GLY A 167 15.48 14.79 16.47
N THR A 168 16.48 15.65 16.48
CA THR A 168 16.34 17.11 16.58
C THR A 168 16.96 17.72 15.34
N LEU A 169 16.23 18.61 14.69
CA LEU A 169 16.80 19.46 13.64
C LEU A 169 17.49 20.65 14.33
N ILE A 170 18.78 20.81 14.08
CA ILE A 170 19.62 21.90 14.60
C ILE A 170 19.78 22.95 13.50
#